data_02a5f14920b172de6ec569389a0258c3
#
_entry.id   02a5f14920b172de6ec569389a0258c3
#
_cell.length_a   1.000
_cell.length_b   1.000
_cell.length_c   1.000
_cell.angle_alpha   90.00
_cell.angle_beta   90.00
_cell.angle_gamma   90.00
#
_symmetry.space_group_name_H-M   'P 1'
#
loop_
_entity.id
_entity.type
_entity.pdbx_description
1 polymer ?
#
loop_
_entity_poly.entity_id
_entity_poly.type
_entity_poly.pdbx_seq_one_letter_code
_entity_poly.pdbx_strand_id
1 'polypeptide(L)'
;MHNQIRIGLAIIGLTAGLVRAGDSKQSVQASVERQRPTLIKLSDQVWAFAETALRETKSSKVLADYAQEQGFKVERGVAGMPTAFVATYGSGKPVIGILGEFDALPGLSQKAQATKEVLNPGAAGHACGHNLFGAASLGAATAIKELIADGKLKGTVKFYGTPAEEAVGGKIYMARDGFFKDVDVVLAWHPSDETRADVVSTQALVDFIVEFHGKAAHAAHDPWNGRSALAGLELCTHGINMLREHVKPLVRMHYVIQSGGDVPNVIPEYAKMWCWCRDWSREGVDEVFKRVQDIVKGAALMAGVEARITVQGGDYEMLVNVAGEKIMHANLLALGPIQYTPEEQDFAKAIQRATGKPEKGLDGSPHPLEGQIAEGGSTDVGDISWNVPTIHVSVTTAPIDTPWHSWPVVACGGMSIGHKGLTHAAKALAMTAVDLFEDDSARDNIRAEFAQKTAGHTYKAYIPPGPPPVPAQ
;
A
#
# COMPACT_ATOMS: atom_id res chain seq x y z
N MET A 1 -6.25 16.80 -61.82
CA MET A 1 -6.91 17.46 -60.72
C MET A 1 -7.67 16.42 -59.90
N HIS A 2 -7.16 15.92 -58.80
CA HIS A 2 -7.87 15.16 -57.74
C HIS A 2 -6.85 14.50 -56.82
N ASN A 3 -6.23 15.27 -55.94
CA ASN A 3 -5.47 14.69 -54.83
C ASN A 3 -5.13 15.76 -53.75
N GLN A 4 -6.12 16.41 -53.18
CA GLN A 4 -5.85 17.37 -52.06
C GLN A 4 -6.91 17.42 -50.95
N ILE A 5 -7.78 16.41 -50.79
CA ILE A 5 -8.89 16.53 -49.79
C ILE A 5 -8.80 15.51 -48.63
N ARG A 6 -7.75 14.69 -48.51
CA ARG A 6 -7.68 13.67 -47.44
C ARG A 6 -6.78 13.96 -46.24
N ILE A 7 -6.03 15.06 -46.22
CA ILE A 7 -5.09 15.36 -45.15
C ILE A 7 -5.71 16.24 -44.04
N GLY A 8 -6.81 16.95 -44.35
CA GLY A 8 -7.43 17.89 -43.39
C GLY A 8 -8.27 17.27 -42.26
N LEU A 9 -8.89 16.08 -42.47
CA LEU A 9 -9.76 15.48 -41.48
C LEU A 9 -9.04 14.76 -40.34
N ALA A 10 -7.85 14.20 -40.60
CA ALA A 10 -7.04 13.52 -39.57
C ALA A 10 -6.43 14.49 -38.54
N ILE A 11 -6.06 15.70 -38.99
CA ILE A 11 -5.46 16.72 -38.13
C ILE A 11 -6.52 17.38 -37.22
N ILE A 12 -7.75 17.55 -37.71
CA ILE A 12 -8.85 18.15 -36.93
C ILE A 12 -9.31 17.18 -35.82
N GLY A 13 -9.31 15.87 -36.08
CA GLY A 13 -9.67 14.89 -35.04
C GLY A 13 -8.64 14.80 -33.90
N LEU A 14 -7.35 14.85 -34.24
CA LEU A 14 -6.27 14.81 -33.24
C LEU A 14 -6.19 16.08 -32.38
N THR A 15 -6.36 17.26 -33.01
CA THR A 15 -6.36 18.54 -32.29
C THR A 15 -7.59 18.71 -31.42
N ALA A 16 -8.78 18.28 -31.84
CA ALA A 16 -10.00 18.32 -31.05
C ALA A 16 -9.92 17.40 -29.79
N GLY A 17 -9.30 16.22 -29.94
CA GLY A 17 -9.05 15.31 -28.80
C GLY A 17 -8.09 15.92 -27.77
N LEU A 18 -6.96 16.48 -28.23
CA LEU A 18 -5.97 17.11 -27.37
C LEU A 18 -6.50 18.37 -26.64
N VAL A 19 -7.28 19.20 -27.31
CA VAL A 19 -7.91 20.37 -26.68
C VAL A 19 -8.92 19.94 -25.64
N ARG A 20 -9.72 18.91 -25.89
CA ARG A 20 -10.71 18.38 -24.94
C ARG A 20 -10.08 17.77 -23.70
N ALA A 21 -9.01 16.99 -23.82
CA ALA A 21 -8.28 16.43 -22.69
C ALA A 21 -7.64 17.51 -21.81
N GLY A 22 -7.11 18.58 -22.42
CA GLY A 22 -6.61 19.75 -21.70
C GLY A 22 -7.67 20.43 -20.83
N ASP A 23 -8.86 20.63 -21.37
CA ASP A 23 -10.01 21.23 -20.66
C ASP A 23 -10.49 20.33 -19.49
N SER A 24 -10.54 19.02 -19.70
CA SER A 24 -10.92 18.06 -18.65
C SER A 24 -9.89 18.02 -17.52
N LYS A 25 -8.59 18.03 -17.82
CA LYS A 25 -7.52 18.09 -16.82
C LYS A 25 -7.56 19.38 -16.00
N GLN A 26 -7.79 20.53 -16.62
CA GLN A 26 -7.98 21.79 -15.90
C GLN A 26 -9.21 21.76 -15.01
N SER A 27 -10.30 21.15 -15.48
CA SER A 27 -11.55 21.01 -14.70
C SER A 27 -11.35 20.15 -13.45
N VAL A 28 -10.64 19.02 -13.53
CA VAL A 28 -10.36 18.18 -12.34
C VAL A 28 -9.40 18.85 -11.36
N GLN A 29 -8.39 19.59 -11.85
CA GLN A 29 -7.52 20.36 -10.97
C GLN A 29 -8.31 21.46 -10.22
N ALA A 30 -9.18 22.18 -10.90
CA ALA A 30 -10.06 23.16 -10.29
C ALA A 30 -11.06 22.53 -9.30
N SER A 31 -11.57 21.32 -9.60
CA SER A 31 -12.43 20.56 -8.68
C SER A 31 -11.67 20.21 -7.40
N VAL A 32 -10.46 19.64 -7.50
CA VAL A 32 -9.63 19.31 -6.33
C VAL A 32 -9.33 20.57 -5.49
N GLU A 33 -9.03 21.71 -6.12
CA GLU A 33 -8.81 22.95 -5.36
C GLU A 33 -10.08 23.42 -4.63
N ARG A 34 -11.25 23.32 -5.22
CA ARG A 34 -12.53 23.63 -4.52
C ARG A 34 -12.77 22.69 -3.34
N GLN A 35 -12.43 21.41 -3.48
CA GLN A 35 -12.58 20.40 -2.44
C GLN A 35 -11.50 20.48 -1.34
N ARG A 36 -10.36 21.13 -1.61
CA ARG A 36 -9.18 21.15 -0.74
C ARG A 36 -9.49 21.37 0.75
N PRO A 37 -10.30 22.36 1.17
CA PRO A 37 -10.60 22.56 2.59
C PRO A 37 -11.33 21.35 3.21
N THR A 38 -12.22 20.70 2.46
CA THR A 38 -12.95 19.52 2.91
C THR A 38 -12.04 18.29 2.98
N LEU A 39 -11.18 18.09 1.97
CA LEU A 39 -10.23 16.98 1.94
C LEU A 39 -9.21 17.05 3.09
N ILE A 40 -8.71 18.26 3.39
CA ILE A 40 -7.85 18.52 4.56
C ILE A 40 -8.60 18.14 5.84
N LYS A 41 -9.84 18.62 6.01
CA LYS A 41 -10.65 18.29 7.19
C LYS A 41 -10.88 16.78 7.35
N LEU A 42 -11.13 16.05 6.25
CA LEU A 42 -11.28 14.58 6.28
C LEU A 42 -9.97 13.92 6.72
N SER A 43 -8.85 14.33 6.11
CA SER A 43 -7.52 13.83 6.48
C SER A 43 -7.20 14.10 7.95
N ASP A 44 -7.47 15.30 8.47
CA ASP A 44 -7.24 15.68 9.86
C ASP A 44 -8.11 14.87 10.84
N GLN A 45 -9.36 14.56 10.43
CA GLN A 45 -10.22 13.68 11.22
C GLN A 45 -9.67 12.26 11.31
N VAL A 46 -9.25 11.67 10.16
CA VAL A 46 -8.62 10.35 10.11
C VAL A 46 -7.31 10.35 10.91
N TRP A 47 -6.49 11.40 10.77
CA TRP A 47 -5.27 11.59 11.55
C TRP A 47 -5.53 11.59 13.05
N ALA A 48 -6.58 12.29 13.49
CA ALA A 48 -6.95 12.38 14.90
C ALA A 48 -7.54 11.08 15.45
N PHE A 49 -8.24 10.29 14.64
CA PHE A 49 -8.78 8.98 15.03
C PHE A 49 -7.66 7.96 15.21
N ALA A 50 -6.68 7.94 14.32
CA ALA A 50 -5.53 7.05 14.33
C ALA A 50 -5.90 5.59 14.67
N GLU A 51 -6.86 5.03 13.95
CA GLU A 51 -7.39 3.69 14.18
C GLU A 51 -6.54 2.64 13.46
N THR A 52 -6.21 1.55 14.14
CA THR A 52 -5.38 0.47 13.59
C THR A 52 -6.19 -0.54 12.77
N ALA A 53 -5.49 -1.43 12.09
CA ALA A 53 -6.03 -2.46 11.19
C ALA A 53 -7.34 -3.12 11.68
N LEU A 54 -8.36 -3.11 10.83
CA LEU A 54 -9.73 -3.63 11.04
C LEU A 54 -10.50 -2.97 12.21
N ARG A 55 -9.97 -1.86 12.76
CA ARG A 55 -10.60 -1.05 13.80
C ARG A 55 -10.89 0.39 13.33
N GLU A 56 -10.71 0.68 12.05
CA GLU A 56 -10.83 1.99 11.41
C GLU A 56 -12.29 2.42 11.23
N THR A 57 -13.12 2.22 12.27
CA THR A 57 -14.58 2.39 12.18
C THR A 57 -15.00 3.84 11.94
N LYS A 58 -14.33 4.81 12.60
CA LYS A 58 -14.60 6.23 12.43
C LYS A 58 -14.00 6.74 11.11
N SER A 59 -12.77 6.32 10.80
CA SER A 59 -12.05 6.69 9.58
C SER A 59 -12.81 6.21 8.33
N SER A 60 -13.18 4.94 8.29
CA SER A 60 -14.02 4.37 7.24
C SER A 60 -15.36 5.11 7.11
N LYS A 61 -16.01 5.40 8.27
CA LYS A 61 -17.30 6.07 8.28
C LYS A 61 -17.24 7.46 7.65
N VAL A 62 -16.30 8.31 8.06
CA VAL A 62 -16.24 9.70 7.55
C VAL A 62 -15.90 9.74 6.06
N LEU A 63 -15.02 8.84 5.58
CA LEU A 63 -14.70 8.75 4.15
C LEU A 63 -15.89 8.22 3.33
N ALA A 64 -16.54 7.17 3.80
CA ALA A 64 -17.69 6.57 3.11
C ALA A 64 -18.93 7.48 3.14
N ASP A 65 -19.14 8.22 4.24
CA ASP A 65 -20.24 9.21 4.32
C ASP A 65 -19.99 10.35 3.33
N TYR A 66 -18.77 10.89 3.25
CA TYR A 66 -18.42 11.90 2.26
C TYR A 66 -18.63 11.39 0.83
N ALA A 67 -18.20 10.17 0.50
CA ALA A 67 -18.47 9.58 -0.81
C ALA A 67 -19.97 9.53 -1.11
N GLN A 68 -20.79 9.14 -0.14
CA GLN A 68 -22.25 9.09 -0.28
C GLN A 68 -22.86 10.49 -0.46
N GLU A 69 -22.39 11.48 0.30
CA GLU A 69 -22.79 12.90 0.17
C GLU A 69 -22.43 13.46 -1.22
N GLN A 70 -21.30 13.03 -1.79
CA GLN A 70 -20.93 13.37 -3.15
C GLN A 70 -21.74 12.62 -4.22
N GLY A 71 -22.67 11.73 -3.86
CA GLY A 71 -23.57 11.04 -4.76
C GLY A 71 -23.06 9.71 -5.30
N PHE A 72 -21.98 9.14 -4.74
CA PHE A 72 -21.59 7.78 -5.03
C PHE A 72 -22.58 6.77 -4.44
N LYS A 73 -22.77 5.64 -5.12
CA LYS A 73 -23.37 4.46 -4.53
C LYS A 73 -22.30 3.75 -3.68
N VAL A 74 -22.49 3.73 -2.36
CA VAL A 74 -21.53 3.18 -1.40
C VAL A 74 -21.99 1.81 -0.91
N GLU A 75 -21.13 0.80 -1.09
CA GLU A 75 -21.27 -0.55 -0.52
C GLU A 75 -20.27 -0.69 0.61
N ARG A 76 -20.76 -0.95 1.84
CA ARG A 76 -19.95 -1.03 3.07
C ARG A 76 -19.82 -2.47 3.53
N GLY A 77 -18.75 -2.77 4.27
CA GLY A 77 -18.51 -4.10 4.85
C GLY A 77 -18.14 -5.14 3.79
N VAL A 78 -17.51 -4.72 2.70
CA VAL A 78 -17.11 -5.62 1.60
C VAL A 78 -16.00 -6.57 2.01
N ALA A 79 -15.91 -7.72 1.34
CA ALA A 79 -14.94 -8.77 1.60
C ALA A 79 -14.90 -9.25 3.08
N GLY A 80 -16.04 -9.13 3.81
CA GLY A 80 -16.13 -9.51 5.21
C GLY A 80 -15.43 -8.59 6.19
N MET A 81 -14.94 -7.42 5.75
CA MET A 81 -14.28 -6.41 6.58
C MET A 81 -15.25 -5.25 6.86
N PRO A 82 -15.69 -5.04 8.12
CA PRO A 82 -16.66 -3.98 8.46
C PRO A 82 -16.20 -2.57 8.05
N THR A 83 -14.90 -2.34 7.96
CA THR A 83 -14.28 -1.06 7.66
C THR A 83 -13.95 -0.87 6.17
N ALA A 84 -14.04 -1.93 5.34
CA ALA A 84 -13.86 -1.83 3.90
C ALA A 84 -15.15 -1.34 3.21
N PHE A 85 -15.00 -0.54 2.14
CA PHE A 85 -16.12 -0.11 1.33
C PHE A 85 -15.73 0.17 -0.12
N VAL A 86 -16.72 0.14 -1.01
CA VAL A 86 -16.57 0.54 -2.42
C VAL A 86 -17.61 1.61 -2.74
N ALA A 87 -17.16 2.74 -3.29
CA ALA A 87 -18.00 3.83 -3.75
C ALA A 87 -17.95 3.91 -5.27
N THR A 88 -19.08 3.73 -5.94
CA THR A 88 -19.20 3.65 -7.40
C THR A 88 -20.03 4.78 -7.96
N TYR A 89 -19.56 5.40 -9.06
CA TYR A 89 -20.32 6.39 -9.82
C TYR A 89 -20.15 6.17 -11.33
N GLY A 90 -21.24 6.41 -12.09
CA GLY A 90 -21.27 6.19 -13.54
C GLY A 90 -21.70 4.78 -13.92
N SER A 91 -21.56 4.44 -15.18
CA SER A 91 -21.92 3.12 -15.73
C SER A 91 -21.17 2.82 -17.02
N GLY A 92 -20.95 1.54 -17.31
CA GLY A 92 -20.25 1.09 -18.52
C GLY A 92 -18.74 1.26 -18.41
N LYS A 93 -18.05 1.05 -19.54
CA LYS A 93 -16.60 1.10 -19.69
C LYS A 93 -16.12 2.49 -20.15
N PRO A 94 -14.85 2.86 -19.83
CA PRO A 94 -13.93 2.14 -18.97
C PRO A 94 -14.35 2.19 -17.50
N VAL A 95 -13.86 1.23 -16.69
CA VAL A 95 -13.98 1.23 -15.22
C VAL A 95 -12.61 1.53 -14.63
N ILE A 96 -12.47 2.68 -13.99
CA ILE A 96 -11.22 3.10 -13.33
C ILE A 96 -11.39 3.02 -11.83
N GLY A 97 -10.51 2.23 -11.19
CA GLY A 97 -10.45 2.09 -9.74
C GLY A 97 -9.44 3.08 -9.13
N ILE A 98 -9.73 3.62 -7.95
CA ILE A 98 -8.80 4.44 -7.16
C ILE A 98 -8.77 3.87 -5.75
N LEU A 99 -7.59 3.48 -5.26
CA LEU A 99 -7.42 2.94 -3.91
C LEU A 99 -7.28 4.05 -2.88
N GLY A 100 -7.69 3.78 -1.65
CA GLY A 100 -7.51 4.70 -0.53
C GLY A 100 -7.38 3.97 0.79
N GLU A 101 -6.20 4.06 1.43
CA GLU A 101 -5.88 3.50 2.73
C GLU A 101 -6.18 4.52 3.84
N PHE A 102 -6.40 4.03 5.07
CA PHE A 102 -6.73 4.90 6.21
C PHE A 102 -6.46 4.27 7.58
N ASP A 103 -5.69 3.18 7.65
CA ASP A 103 -5.24 2.57 8.90
C ASP A 103 -3.98 3.25 9.46
N ALA A 104 -3.78 3.12 10.78
CA ALA A 104 -2.68 3.71 11.54
C ALA A 104 -1.83 2.64 12.22
N LEU A 105 -0.60 3.01 12.57
CA LEU A 105 0.36 2.15 13.26
C LEU A 105 0.28 2.30 14.79
N PRO A 106 0.30 1.20 15.54
CA PRO A 106 0.22 1.24 17.00
C PRO A 106 1.45 1.91 17.65
N GLY A 107 1.23 2.62 18.76
CA GLY A 107 2.30 3.17 19.60
C GLY A 107 3.03 4.39 19.01
N LEU A 108 2.57 4.96 17.92
CA LEU A 108 3.23 6.05 17.20
C LEU A 108 2.50 7.40 17.29
N SER A 109 1.69 7.58 18.35
CA SER A 109 1.02 8.86 18.60
C SER A 109 2.02 10.01 18.74
N GLN A 110 1.78 11.11 18.00
CA GLN A 110 2.71 12.24 17.91
C GLN A 110 1.95 13.54 17.66
N LYS A 111 2.42 14.65 18.22
CA LYS A 111 1.93 15.99 17.87
C LYS A 111 2.42 16.45 16.52
N ALA A 112 1.64 17.29 15.83
CA ALA A 112 2.03 17.91 14.56
C ALA A 112 3.06 19.04 14.79
N GLN A 113 4.29 18.69 15.16
CA GLN A 113 5.39 19.60 15.46
C GLN A 113 6.76 19.01 15.13
N ALA A 114 7.78 19.84 14.99
CA ALA A 114 9.13 19.45 14.55
C ALA A 114 9.97 18.75 15.63
N THR A 115 9.39 18.41 16.79
CA THR A 115 10.04 17.69 17.88
C THR A 115 9.24 16.45 18.25
N LYS A 116 9.94 15.40 18.69
CA LYS A 116 9.26 14.18 19.15
C LYS A 116 8.52 14.47 20.46
N GLU A 117 7.22 14.49 20.39
CA GLU A 117 6.35 14.67 21.57
C GLU A 117 5.06 13.87 21.37
N VAL A 118 4.84 12.88 22.22
CA VAL A 118 3.67 12.01 22.17
C VAL A 118 2.41 12.83 22.46
N LEU A 119 1.39 12.70 21.59
CA LEU A 119 0.09 13.33 21.82
C LEU A 119 -0.73 12.57 22.85
N ASN A 120 -0.86 11.26 22.69
CA ASN A 120 -1.59 10.36 23.58
C ASN A 120 -0.73 9.13 23.88
N PRO A 121 -0.23 8.93 25.11
CA PRO A 121 0.64 7.79 25.45
C PRO A 121 0.02 6.44 25.10
N GLY A 122 0.78 5.60 24.38
CA GLY A 122 0.36 4.26 23.95
C GLY A 122 -0.62 4.22 22.76
N ALA A 123 -1.13 5.38 22.31
CA ALA A 123 -2.03 5.43 21.16
C ALA A 123 -1.30 5.28 19.81
N ALA A 124 -2.06 4.94 18.79
CA ALA A 124 -1.58 4.83 17.41
C ALA A 124 -1.35 6.22 16.77
N GLY A 125 -0.68 6.23 15.61
CA GLY A 125 -0.46 7.40 14.78
C GLY A 125 -0.25 7.03 13.31
N HIS A 126 -0.58 7.94 12.40
CA HIS A 126 -0.44 7.73 10.96
C HIS A 126 1.02 7.88 10.51
N ALA A 127 1.87 6.94 10.92
CA ALA A 127 3.29 6.94 10.61
C ALA A 127 3.64 6.41 9.20
N CYS A 128 2.62 6.07 8.41
CA CYS A 128 2.70 5.80 6.98
C CYS A 128 1.95 6.84 6.13
N GLY A 129 1.21 7.77 6.78
CA GLY A 129 0.50 8.85 6.11
C GLY A 129 -0.84 8.46 5.47
N HIS A 130 -1.42 7.32 5.85
CA HIS A 130 -2.67 6.82 5.27
C HIS A 130 -3.88 7.76 5.50
N ASN A 131 -3.82 8.64 6.50
CA ASN A 131 -4.81 9.73 6.64
C ASN A 131 -4.85 10.66 5.40
N LEU A 132 -3.70 10.91 4.79
CA LEU A 132 -3.58 11.68 3.55
C LEU A 132 -4.02 10.85 2.35
N PHE A 133 -3.64 9.57 2.32
CA PHE A 133 -3.87 8.65 1.21
C PHE A 133 -5.38 8.53 0.90
N GLY A 134 -6.19 8.13 1.88
CA GLY A 134 -7.63 7.94 1.69
C GLY A 134 -8.35 9.21 1.24
N ALA A 135 -8.01 10.35 1.85
CA ALA A 135 -8.62 11.63 1.55
C ALA A 135 -8.27 12.16 0.14
N ALA A 136 -6.99 12.05 -0.29
CA ALA A 136 -6.57 12.48 -1.63
C ALA A 136 -7.22 11.65 -2.73
N SER A 137 -7.21 10.33 -2.58
CA SER A 137 -7.82 9.39 -3.52
C SER A 137 -9.32 9.62 -3.69
N LEU A 138 -10.02 9.90 -2.59
CA LEU A 138 -11.45 10.22 -2.63
C LEU A 138 -11.71 11.57 -3.30
N GLY A 139 -10.83 12.56 -3.11
CA GLY A 139 -10.87 13.83 -3.83
C GLY A 139 -10.69 13.66 -5.33
N ALA A 140 -9.75 12.82 -5.76
CA ALA A 140 -9.56 12.48 -7.17
C ALA A 140 -10.80 11.79 -7.77
N ALA A 141 -11.35 10.79 -7.07
CA ALA A 141 -12.57 10.10 -7.49
C ALA A 141 -13.76 11.06 -7.64
N THR A 142 -13.90 12.00 -6.71
CA THR A 142 -14.97 13.02 -6.73
C THR A 142 -14.79 13.97 -7.91
N ALA A 143 -13.57 14.40 -8.24
CA ALA A 143 -13.31 15.26 -9.40
C ALA A 143 -13.67 14.55 -10.72
N ILE A 144 -13.36 13.26 -10.86
CA ILE A 144 -13.78 12.45 -12.03
C ILE A 144 -15.29 12.27 -12.07
N LYS A 145 -15.92 12.00 -10.91
CA LYS A 145 -17.38 11.88 -10.80
C LYS A 145 -18.08 13.15 -11.31
N GLU A 146 -17.57 14.35 -11.02
CA GLU A 146 -18.14 15.61 -11.54
C GLU A 146 -18.13 15.63 -13.09
N LEU A 147 -17.03 15.23 -13.73
CA LEU A 147 -16.95 15.17 -15.20
C LEU A 147 -17.92 14.12 -15.81
N ILE A 148 -18.11 12.99 -15.14
CA ILE A 148 -19.08 11.98 -15.55
C ILE A 148 -20.52 12.53 -15.41
N ALA A 149 -20.81 13.20 -14.30
CA ALA A 149 -22.12 13.83 -14.05
C ALA A 149 -22.45 14.92 -15.08
N ASP A 150 -21.45 15.70 -15.50
CA ASP A 150 -21.56 16.72 -16.53
C ASP A 150 -21.64 16.14 -17.97
N GLY A 151 -21.56 14.82 -18.14
CA GLY A 151 -21.54 14.15 -19.43
C GLY A 151 -20.27 14.39 -20.27
N LYS A 152 -19.22 14.92 -19.66
CA LYS A 152 -17.90 15.15 -20.31
C LYS A 152 -17.10 13.87 -20.42
N LEU A 153 -17.21 12.96 -19.44
CA LEU A 153 -16.63 11.63 -19.46
C LEU A 153 -17.73 10.56 -19.48
N LYS A 154 -17.42 9.40 -20.07
CA LYS A 154 -18.30 8.23 -20.08
C LYS A 154 -17.57 7.06 -19.47
N GLY A 155 -18.22 6.28 -18.63
CA GLY A 155 -17.65 5.12 -17.94
C GLY A 155 -17.97 5.13 -16.45
N THR A 156 -17.18 4.42 -15.68
CA THR A 156 -17.37 4.19 -14.25
C THR A 156 -16.11 4.54 -13.47
N VAL A 157 -16.23 5.34 -12.42
CA VAL A 157 -15.19 5.52 -11.41
C VAL A 157 -15.57 4.77 -10.14
N LYS A 158 -14.63 4.01 -9.57
CA LYS A 158 -14.77 3.31 -8.29
C LYS A 158 -13.69 3.79 -7.33
N PHE A 159 -14.09 4.25 -6.16
CA PHE A 159 -13.16 4.43 -5.03
C PHE A 159 -13.25 3.21 -4.13
N TYR A 160 -12.12 2.66 -3.78
CA TYR A 160 -11.98 1.53 -2.87
C TYR A 160 -11.39 2.01 -1.55
N GLY A 161 -12.22 2.06 -0.51
CA GLY A 161 -11.75 2.26 0.86
C GLY A 161 -11.16 0.95 1.39
N THR A 162 -9.83 0.91 1.47
CA THR A 162 -9.06 -0.32 1.75
C THR A 162 -8.41 -0.24 3.12
N PRO A 163 -8.99 -0.91 4.16
CA PRO A 163 -8.44 -0.93 5.50
C PRO A 163 -7.28 -1.93 5.63
N ALA A 164 -6.57 -1.84 6.75
CA ALA A 164 -5.70 -2.87 7.28
C ALA A 164 -4.50 -3.24 6.40
N GLU A 165 -3.90 -2.25 5.71
CA GLU A 165 -2.67 -2.46 4.93
C GLU A 165 -1.52 -2.90 5.84
N GLU A 166 -1.34 -2.24 6.98
CA GLU A 166 -0.19 -2.35 7.88
C GLU A 166 -0.06 -3.70 8.62
N ALA A 167 -1.12 -4.55 8.59
CA ALA A 167 -1.09 -5.76 9.41
C ALA A 167 -1.80 -6.99 8.83
N VAL A 168 -2.79 -6.81 7.96
CA VAL A 168 -3.69 -7.88 7.53
C VAL A 168 -3.70 -8.07 6.01
N GLY A 169 -3.36 -7.02 5.25
CA GLY A 169 -3.47 -7.03 3.80
C GLY A 169 -4.93 -7.02 3.35
N GLY A 170 -5.69 -5.98 3.73
CA GLY A 170 -7.13 -5.90 3.43
C GLY A 170 -7.45 -5.99 1.96
N LYS A 171 -6.59 -5.45 1.08
CA LYS A 171 -6.75 -5.52 -0.37
C LYS A 171 -6.67 -6.95 -0.91
N ILE A 172 -5.90 -7.83 -0.27
CA ILE A 172 -5.79 -9.25 -0.66
C ILE A 172 -7.13 -9.95 -0.51
N TYR A 173 -7.88 -9.68 0.58
CA TYR A 173 -9.23 -10.21 0.77
C TYR A 173 -10.20 -9.68 -0.29
N MET A 174 -10.11 -8.38 -0.62
CA MET A 174 -10.94 -7.78 -1.68
C MET A 174 -10.61 -8.37 -3.07
N ALA A 175 -9.32 -8.62 -3.37
CA ALA A 175 -8.88 -9.25 -4.62
C ALA A 175 -9.38 -10.70 -4.70
N ARG A 176 -9.20 -11.49 -3.63
CA ARG A 176 -9.69 -12.87 -3.53
C ARG A 176 -11.19 -12.96 -3.80
N ASP A 177 -11.96 -12.06 -3.24
CA ASP A 177 -13.43 -12.04 -3.36
C ASP A 177 -13.91 -11.40 -4.66
N GLY A 178 -12.97 -10.92 -5.52
CA GLY A 178 -13.24 -10.51 -6.89
C GLY A 178 -13.73 -9.09 -7.07
N PHE A 179 -13.51 -8.19 -6.12
CA PHE A 179 -13.94 -6.79 -6.19
C PHE A 179 -13.26 -5.98 -7.31
N PHE A 180 -12.16 -6.48 -7.90
CA PHE A 180 -11.43 -5.83 -8.97
C PHE A 180 -11.66 -6.44 -10.36
N LYS A 181 -12.48 -7.50 -10.50
CA LYS A 181 -12.64 -8.25 -11.76
C LYS A 181 -13.18 -7.44 -12.94
N ASP A 182 -13.95 -6.39 -12.69
CA ASP A 182 -14.56 -5.55 -13.71
C ASP A 182 -13.79 -4.25 -13.96
N VAL A 183 -12.66 -4.03 -13.25
CA VAL A 183 -11.83 -2.83 -13.36
C VAL A 183 -10.85 -2.96 -14.52
N ASP A 184 -10.67 -1.89 -15.30
CA ASP A 184 -9.74 -1.86 -16.42
C ASP A 184 -8.34 -1.42 -16.00
N VAL A 185 -8.25 -0.41 -15.10
CA VAL A 185 -7.00 0.12 -14.52
C VAL A 185 -7.28 0.59 -13.11
N VAL A 186 -6.34 0.35 -12.20
CA VAL A 186 -6.32 0.89 -10.85
C VAL A 186 -5.27 1.99 -10.72
N LEU A 187 -5.61 3.05 -10.02
CA LEU A 187 -4.71 4.11 -9.59
C LEU A 187 -4.51 4.03 -8.08
N ALA A 188 -3.27 4.13 -7.65
CA ALA A 188 -2.88 4.24 -6.25
C ALA A 188 -1.80 5.31 -6.07
N TRP A 189 -1.61 5.78 -4.85
CA TRP A 189 -0.51 6.65 -4.52
C TRP A 189 -0.01 6.35 -3.11
N HIS A 190 1.18 6.81 -2.77
CA HIS A 190 1.66 6.69 -1.41
C HIS A 190 2.33 7.99 -0.95
N PRO A 191 2.07 8.44 0.29
CA PRO A 191 2.88 9.46 0.95
C PRO A 191 4.36 9.08 0.94
N SER A 192 5.25 10.02 0.60
CA SER A 192 6.68 9.77 0.46
C SER A 192 7.49 11.01 0.85
N ASP A 193 8.79 10.91 0.82
CA ASP A 193 9.73 12.03 0.85
C ASP A 193 10.19 12.50 -0.54
N GLU A 194 9.68 11.84 -1.59
CA GLU A 194 9.90 12.15 -3.01
C GLU A 194 8.58 12.21 -3.79
N THR A 195 8.55 12.96 -4.91
CA THR A 195 7.45 12.95 -5.87
C THR A 195 7.89 12.26 -7.15
N ARG A 196 7.31 11.07 -7.44
CA ARG A 196 7.67 10.27 -8.63
C ARG A 196 6.55 9.33 -9.06
N ALA A 197 6.44 9.05 -10.36
CA ALA A 197 5.72 7.88 -10.85
C ALA A 197 6.61 6.64 -10.64
N ASP A 198 6.09 5.58 -10.05
CA ASP A 198 6.89 4.48 -9.53
C ASP A 198 7.15 3.41 -10.59
N VAL A 199 8.38 3.36 -11.10
CA VAL A 199 8.83 2.33 -12.06
C VAL A 199 9.71 1.26 -11.42
N VAL A 200 9.75 1.21 -10.09
CA VAL A 200 10.45 0.19 -9.30
C VAL A 200 9.44 -0.65 -8.52
N SER A 201 9.76 -1.94 -8.33
CA SER A 201 8.90 -2.86 -7.59
C SER A 201 9.16 -2.77 -6.09
N THR A 202 8.20 -3.27 -5.30
CA THR A 202 8.34 -3.56 -3.87
C THR A 202 8.81 -5.00 -3.65
N GLN A 203 8.98 -5.43 -2.40
CA GLN A 203 9.29 -6.82 -2.09
C GLN A 203 8.01 -7.64 -1.87
N ALA A 204 8.02 -8.88 -2.37
CA ALA A 204 7.08 -9.90 -1.92
C ALA A 204 7.47 -10.42 -0.53
N LEU A 205 6.49 -10.88 0.24
CA LEU A 205 6.73 -11.51 1.54
C LEU A 205 5.77 -12.67 1.81
N VAL A 206 6.16 -13.52 2.76
CA VAL A 206 5.28 -14.44 3.47
C VAL A 206 5.46 -14.26 4.97
N ASP A 207 4.34 -14.14 5.66
CA ASP A 207 4.20 -14.07 7.12
C ASP A 207 3.64 -15.38 7.66
N PHE A 208 4.31 -16.00 8.64
CA PHE A 208 3.90 -17.28 9.19
C PHE A 208 4.36 -17.50 10.62
N ILE A 209 3.58 -18.31 11.34
CA ILE A 209 3.90 -18.81 12.67
C ILE A 209 4.44 -20.23 12.55
N VAL A 210 5.48 -20.53 13.33
CA VAL A 210 5.97 -21.90 13.56
C VAL A 210 5.76 -22.25 15.02
N GLU A 211 5.08 -23.35 15.25
CA GLU A 211 4.82 -23.90 16.58
C GLU A 211 5.46 -25.29 16.68
N PHE A 212 6.10 -25.57 17.82
CA PHE A 212 6.64 -26.87 18.17
C PHE A 212 5.88 -27.40 19.38
N HIS A 213 5.49 -28.68 19.33
CA HIS A 213 4.75 -29.38 20.36
C HIS A 213 5.54 -30.61 20.80
N GLY A 214 5.94 -30.62 22.05
CA GLY A 214 6.73 -31.67 22.67
C GLY A 214 6.03 -32.35 23.82
N LYS A 215 6.78 -32.72 24.86
CA LYS A 215 6.28 -33.37 26.05
C LYS A 215 7.05 -32.86 27.27
N ALA A 216 6.31 -32.38 28.28
CA ALA A 216 6.90 -31.94 29.54
C ALA A 216 7.48 -33.12 30.35
N ALA A 217 8.52 -32.84 31.10
CA ALA A 217 9.11 -33.73 32.11
C ALA A 217 9.92 -32.92 33.11
N HIS A 218 10.25 -33.49 34.24
CA HIS A 218 11.13 -32.85 35.23
C HIS A 218 12.57 -32.85 34.70
N ALA A 219 13.15 -31.66 34.46
CA ALA A 219 14.42 -31.51 33.76
C ALA A 219 15.61 -32.17 34.46
N ALA A 220 15.56 -32.35 35.80
CA ALA A 220 16.65 -32.99 36.57
C ALA A 220 16.32 -34.44 36.97
N HIS A 221 15.06 -34.82 37.09
CA HIS A 221 14.64 -36.12 37.62
C HIS A 221 14.50 -37.19 36.52
N ASP A 222 13.79 -36.84 35.46
CA ASP A 222 13.45 -37.81 34.39
C ASP A 222 13.41 -37.17 32.99
N PRO A 223 14.45 -36.39 32.59
CA PRO A 223 14.46 -35.64 31.32
C PRO A 223 14.29 -36.55 30.09
N TRP A 224 14.65 -37.82 30.15
CA TRP A 224 14.50 -38.79 29.06
C TRP A 224 13.04 -39.09 28.73
N ASN A 225 12.08 -38.80 29.62
CA ASN A 225 10.65 -38.92 29.38
C ASN A 225 10.07 -37.67 28.65
N GLY A 226 10.82 -36.56 28.64
CA GLY A 226 10.43 -35.32 27.94
C GLY A 226 10.85 -35.28 26.48
N ARG A 227 10.27 -34.33 25.75
CA ARG A 227 10.66 -33.92 24.39
C ARG A 227 10.56 -32.40 24.33
N SER A 228 11.70 -31.71 24.21
CA SER A 228 11.74 -30.27 24.30
C SER A 228 11.28 -29.61 23.00
N ALA A 229 10.15 -28.90 23.04
CA ALA A 229 9.70 -28.05 21.96
C ALA A 229 10.69 -26.90 21.70
N LEU A 230 11.33 -26.37 22.75
CA LEU A 230 12.37 -25.34 22.64
C LEU A 230 13.57 -25.87 21.86
N ALA A 231 14.01 -27.11 22.09
CA ALA A 231 15.11 -27.71 21.31
C ALA A 231 14.76 -27.78 19.81
N GLY A 232 13.51 -28.09 19.46
CA GLY A 232 13.03 -28.05 18.07
C GLY A 232 13.13 -26.63 17.49
N LEU A 233 12.69 -25.63 18.26
CA LEU A 233 12.78 -24.23 17.86
C LEU A 233 14.22 -23.75 17.67
N GLU A 234 15.14 -24.09 18.60
CA GLU A 234 16.57 -23.73 18.50
C GLU A 234 17.23 -24.38 17.28
N LEU A 235 16.97 -25.66 17.01
CA LEU A 235 17.43 -26.33 15.80
C LEU A 235 16.90 -25.67 14.53
N CYS A 236 15.63 -25.25 14.53
CA CYS A 236 15.02 -24.54 13.44
C CYS A 236 15.67 -23.17 13.20
N THR A 237 15.85 -22.36 14.23
CA THR A 237 16.50 -21.04 14.11
C THR A 237 17.96 -21.19 13.66
N HIS A 238 18.67 -22.21 14.15
CA HIS A 238 20.01 -22.54 13.67
C HIS A 238 20.01 -22.90 12.18
N GLY A 239 19.08 -23.74 11.73
CA GLY A 239 18.93 -24.11 10.32
C GLY A 239 18.60 -22.90 9.43
N ILE A 240 17.71 -22.01 9.86
CA ILE A 240 17.42 -20.74 9.15
C ILE A 240 18.68 -19.86 9.05
N ASN A 241 19.48 -19.77 10.12
CA ASN A 241 20.70 -18.99 10.10
C ASN A 241 21.77 -19.60 9.17
N MET A 242 21.87 -20.91 9.10
CA MET A 242 22.75 -21.57 8.11
C MET A 242 22.24 -21.36 6.67
N LEU A 243 20.94 -21.33 6.46
CA LEU A 243 20.34 -21.07 5.16
C LEU A 243 20.72 -19.69 4.58
N ARG A 244 21.00 -18.69 5.43
CA ARG A 244 21.38 -17.32 5.00
C ARG A 244 22.58 -17.28 4.07
N GLU A 245 23.51 -18.22 4.19
CA GLU A 245 24.67 -18.34 3.28
C GLU A 245 24.29 -18.84 1.87
N HIS A 246 23.10 -19.39 1.71
CA HIS A 246 22.69 -20.14 0.51
C HIS A 246 21.41 -19.59 -0.13
N VAL A 247 21.13 -18.31 0.05
CA VAL A 247 20.04 -17.58 -0.58
C VAL A 247 20.55 -16.39 -1.40
N LYS A 248 19.72 -15.88 -2.30
CA LYS A 248 20.07 -14.68 -3.10
C LYS A 248 20.36 -13.48 -2.17
N PRO A 249 21.23 -12.54 -2.56
CA PRO A 249 21.64 -11.42 -1.69
C PRO A 249 20.52 -10.55 -1.15
N LEU A 250 19.39 -10.47 -1.86
CA LEU A 250 18.25 -9.62 -1.51
C LEU A 250 17.19 -10.32 -0.67
N VAL A 251 17.31 -11.65 -0.47
CA VAL A 251 16.44 -12.40 0.43
C VAL A 251 16.62 -11.92 1.86
N ARG A 252 15.52 -11.76 2.58
CA ARG A 252 15.50 -11.46 4.01
C ARG A 252 14.66 -12.49 4.75
N MET A 253 15.17 -12.98 5.86
CA MET A 253 14.46 -13.88 6.77
C MET A 253 14.52 -13.28 8.17
N HIS A 254 13.36 -13.02 8.77
CA HIS A 254 13.23 -12.44 10.10
C HIS A 254 12.45 -13.39 10.99
N TYR A 255 12.76 -13.43 12.27
CA TYR A 255 11.92 -14.14 13.23
C TYR A 255 12.01 -13.54 14.62
N VAL A 256 10.95 -13.73 15.39
CA VAL A 256 10.87 -13.41 16.82
C VAL A 256 10.37 -14.65 17.55
N ILE A 257 11.08 -15.05 18.63
CA ILE A 257 10.62 -16.12 19.53
C ILE A 257 9.55 -15.53 20.43
N GLN A 258 8.33 -16.06 20.35
CA GLN A 258 7.17 -15.61 21.14
C GLN A 258 6.97 -16.44 22.41
N SER A 259 7.38 -17.73 22.40
CA SER A 259 7.34 -18.63 23.55
C SER A 259 8.46 -19.66 23.44
N GLY A 260 9.13 -19.97 24.56
CA GLY A 260 10.21 -20.95 24.65
C GLY A 260 10.19 -21.74 25.97
N GLY A 261 9.08 -21.69 26.73
CA GLY A 261 8.92 -22.30 28.04
C GLY A 261 8.89 -21.27 29.16
N ASP A 262 8.50 -21.70 30.38
CA ASP A 262 8.23 -20.79 31.52
C ASP A 262 9.31 -20.87 32.61
N VAL A 263 9.78 -22.09 32.94
CA VAL A 263 10.73 -22.32 34.03
C VAL A 263 11.80 -23.35 33.64
N PRO A 264 13.07 -23.21 34.12
CA PRO A 264 14.18 -24.02 33.63
C PRO A 264 14.17 -25.46 34.14
N ASN A 265 13.41 -25.79 35.17
CA ASN A 265 13.30 -27.13 35.74
C ASN A 265 12.18 -27.99 35.13
N VAL A 266 11.49 -27.49 34.10
CA VAL A 266 10.47 -28.21 33.32
C VAL A 266 10.90 -28.22 31.85
N ILE A 267 10.94 -29.39 31.21
CA ILE A 267 11.17 -29.50 29.77
C ILE A 267 9.98 -28.85 29.04
N PRO A 268 10.23 -27.81 28.19
CA PRO A 268 9.14 -27.10 27.51
C PRO A 268 8.38 -28.00 26.53
N GLU A 269 7.07 -28.12 26.71
CA GLU A 269 6.21 -28.88 25.78
C GLU A 269 5.65 -28.03 24.65
N TYR A 270 5.83 -26.70 24.69
CA TYR A 270 5.38 -25.76 23.68
C TYR A 270 6.46 -24.69 23.43
N ALA A 271 6.70 -24.40 22.15
CA ALA A 271 7.51 -23.28 21.72
C ALA A 271 6.94 -22.69 20.43
N LYS A 272 7.08 -21.37 20.27
CA LYS A 272 6.46 -20.61 19.17
C LYS A 272 7.39 -19.51 18.69
N MET A 273 7.50 -19.37 17.37
CA MET A 273 8.14 -18.21 16.73
C MET A 273 7.28 -17.66 15.61
N TRP A 274 7.42 -16.36 15.39
CA TRP A 274 6.83 -15.62 14.29
C TRP A 274 7.90 -15.28 13.28
N CYS A 275 7.68 -15.59 12.00
CA CYS A 275 8.69 -15.56 10.96
C CYS A 275 8.17 -14.84 9.71
N TRP A 276 9.08 -14.11 9.04
CA TRP A 276 8.86 -13.53 7.72
C TRP A 276 9.99 -13.93 6.78
N CYS A 277 9.62 -14.25 5.53
CA CYS A 277 10.57 -14.35 4.42
C CYS A 277 10.20 -13.34 3.35
N ARG A 278 11.21 -12.63 2.81
CA ARG A 278 11.06 -11.61 1.76
C ARG A 278 12.02 -11.87 0.61
N ASP A 279 11.58 -11.57 -0.61
CA ASP A 279 12.41 -11.46 -1.82
C ASP A 279 11.77 -10.42 -2.77
N TRP A 280 12.44 -10.10 -3.86
CA TRP A 280 11.94 -9.18 -4.89
C TRP A 280 10.91 -9.82 -5.83
N SER A 281 10.55 -11.07 -5.63
CA SER A 281 9.50 -11.74 -6.37
C SER A 281 8.78 -12.77 -5.52
N ARG A 282 7.51 -12.99 -5.81
CA ARG A 282 6.71 -14.06 -5.20
C ARG A 282 7.34 -15.43 -5.39
N GLU A 283 7.87 -15.70 -6.59
CA GLU A 283 8.56 -16.96 -6.88
C GLU A 283 9.78 -17.17 -5.97
N GLY A 284 10.59 -16.13 -5.78
CA GLY A 284 11.76 -16.20 -4.88
C GLY A 284 11.37 -16.39 -3.42
N VAL A 285 10.28 -15.77 -2.96
CA VAL A 285 9.71 -16.01 -1.62
C VAL A 285 9.26 -17.45 -1.47
N ASP A 286 8.57 -18.02 -2.47
CA ASP A 286 8.09 -19.41 -2.43
C ASP A 286 9.26 -20.41 -2.38
N GLU A 287 10.34 -20.16 -3.13
CA GLU A 287 11.56 -20.95 -3.09
C GLU A 287 12.18 -20.98 -1.67
N VAL A 288 12.36 -19.81 -1.07
CA VAL A 288 12.95 -19.69 0.28
C VAL A 288 12.02 -20.27 1.34
N PHE A 289 10.71 -19.97 1.27
CA PHE A 289 9.73 -20.48 2.21
C PHE A 289 9.67 -22.01 2.20
N LYS A 290 9.76 -22.63 1.01
CA LYS A 290 9.84 -24.10 0.88
C LYS A 290 11.04 -24.66 1.63
N ARG A 291 12.22 -24.02 1.52
CA ARG A 291 13.43 -24.45 2.24
C ARG A 291 13.27 -24.28 3.75
N VAL A 292 12.62 -23.19 4.21
CA VAL A 292 12.31 -22.99 5.63
C VAL A 292 11.35 -24.06 6.15
N GLN A 293 10.32 -24.44 5.37
CA GLN A 293 9.43 -25.53 5.72
C GLN A 293 10.17 -26.87 5.90
N ASP A 294 11.17 -27.16 5.07
CA ASP A 294 11.96 -28.37 5.18
C ASP A 294 12.91 -28.33 6.40
N ILE A 295 13.45 -27.14 6.75
CA ILE A 295 14.20 -26.93 8.00
C ILE A 295 13.31 -27.21 9.22
N VAL A 296 12.07 -26.69 9.25
CA VAL A 296 11.13 -26.91 10.34
C VAL A 296 10.84 -28.41 10.54
N LYS A 297 10.63 -29.14 9.43
CA LYS A 297 10.44 -30.62 9.48
C LYS A 297 11.67 -31.34 10.02
N GLY A 298 12.87 -30.96 9.53
CA GLY A 298 14.13 -31.54 10.01
C GLY A 298 14.38 -31.27 11.49
N ALA A 299 14.12 -30.06 11.95
CA ALA A 299 14.26 -29.66 13.35
C ALA A 299 13.30 -30.43 14.26
N ALA A 300 12.04 -30.61 13.84
CA ALA A 300 11.05 -31.40 14.57
C ALA A 300 11.48 -32.86 14.69
N LEU A 301 11.96 -33.46 13.60
CA LEU A 301 12.46 -34.84 13.59
C LEU A 301 13.65 -35.01 14.53
N MET A 302 14.64 -34.11 14.49
CA MET A 302 15.84 -34.17 15.35
C MET A 302 15.48 -34.03 16.84
N ALA A 303 14.53 -33.16 17.18
CA ALA A 303 14.10 -32.93 18.56
C ALA A 303 13.07 -33.99 19.07
N GLY A 304 12.53 -34.82 18.17
CA GLY A 304 11.48 -35.79 18.48
C GLY A 304 10.17 -35.13 18.90
N VAL A 305 9.81 -34.01 18.25
CA VAL A 305 8.59 -33.19 18.53
C VAL A 305 7.75 -33.05 17.27
N GLU A 306 6.51 -32.58 17.42
CA GLU A 306 5.66 -32.18 16.29
C GLU A 306 5.88 -30.69 15.96
N ALA A 307 5.78 -30.33 14.67
CA ALA A 307 5.81 -28.93 14.24
C ALA A 307 4.62 -28.59 13.37
N ARG A 308 4.11 -27.36 13.53
CA ARG A 308 3.05 -26.79 12.73
C ARG A 308 3.49 -25.44 12.16
N ILE A 309 3.19 -25.21 10.88
CA ILE A 309 3.36 -23.91 10.23
C ILE A 309 1.97 -23.39 9.89
N THR A 310 1.70 -22.14 10.29
CA THR A 310 0.47 -21.44 9.97
C THR A 310 0.80 -20.13 9.26
N VAL A 311 0.47 -20.04 7.97
CA VAL A 311 0.63 -18.78 7.20
C VAL A 311 -0.40 -17.79 7.74
N GLN A 312 0.07 -16.57 8.06
CA GLN A 312 -0.76 -15.47 8.54
C GLN A 312 -1.14 -14.53 7.41
N GLY A 313 -0.22 -14.32 6.45
CA GLY A 313 -0.40 -13.44 5.33
C GLY A 313 0.78 -13.48 4.37
N GLY A 314 0.74 -12.61 3.38
CA GLY A 314 1.86 -12.41 2.47
C GLY A 314 1.46 -11.61 1.25
N ASP A 315 2.36 -10.75 0.79
CA ASP A 315 2.14 -9.84 -0.32
C ASP A 315 2.90 -10.28 -1.55
N TYR A 316 2.37 -9.98 -2.70
CA TYR A 316 3.12 -9.96 -3.95
C TYR A 316 3.94 -8.67 -4.05
N GLU A 317 5.03 -8.73 -4.81
CA GLU A 317 5.71 -7.53 -5.28
C GLU A 317 4.81 -6.72 -6.21
N MET A 318 5.06 -5.39 -6.31
CA MET A 318 4.36 -4.56 -7.29
C MET A 318 4.71 -4.98 -8.72
N LEU A 319 3.70 -5.34 -9.51
CA LEU A 319 3.81 -5.55 -10.95
C LEU A 319 3.72 -4.20 -11.65
N VAL A 320 4.86 -3.53 -11.79
CA VAL A 320 4.95 -2.21 -12.41
C VAL A 320 4.39 -2.22 -13.84
N ASN A 321 3.55 -1.24 -14.19
CA ASN A 321 3.06 -1.00 -15.55
C ASN A 321 3.69 0.28 -16.11
N VAL A 322 4.79 0.13 -16.84
CA VAL A 322 5.59 1.27 -17.34
C VAL A 322 4.81 2.15 -18.32
N ALA A 323 3.89 1.57 -19.12
CA ALA A 323 3.03 2.33 -20.01
C ALA A 323 2.12 3.29 -19.21
N GLY A 324 1.57 2.82 -18.10
CA GLY A 324 0.77 3.64 -17.19
C GLY A 324 1.61 4.68 -16.44
N GLU A 325 2.78 4.30 -15.94
CA GLU A 325 3.66 5.21 -15.20
C GLU A 325 4.16 6.37 -16.06
N LYS A 326 4.36 6.18 -17.35
CA LYS A 326 4.69 7.27 -18.29
C LYS A 326 3.58 8.32 -18.37
N ILE A 327 2.32 7.91 -18.30
CA ILE A 327 1.15 8.83 -18.29
C ILE A 327 1.13 9.60 -16.96
N MET A 328 1.29 8.91 -15.84
CA MET A 328 1.37 9.53 -14.53
C MET A 328 2.52 10.54 -14.45
N HIS A 329 3.70 10.17 -14.91
CA HIS A 329 4.87 11.04 -14.94
C HIS A 329 4.64 12.31 -15.78
N ALA A 330 4.02 12.18 -16.96
CA ALA A 330 3.66 13.34 -17.79
C ALA A 330 2.70 14.30 -17.07
N ASN A 331 1.78 13.77 -16.27
CA ASN A 331 0.87 14.57 -15.45
C ASN A 331 1.57 15.22 -14.26
N LEU A 332 2.53 14.57 -13.61
CA LEU A 332 3.37 15.18 -12.58
C LEU A 332 4.19 16.35 -13.15
N LEU A 333 4.81 16.19 -14.32
CA LEU A 333 5.54 17.26 -15.00
C LEU A 333 4.62 18.43 -15.37
N ALA A 334 3.38 18.16 -15.81
CA ALA A 334 2.40 19.19 -16.13
C ALA A 334 1.90 19.96 -14.89
N LEU A 335 1.82 19.30 -13.73
CA LEU A 335 1.50 19.93 -12.45
C LEU A 335 2.66 20.79 -11.94
N GLY A 336 3.90 20.43 -12.25
CA GLY A 336 5.11 21.06 -11.71
C GLY A 336 5.35 20.72 -10.22
N PRO A 337 6.34 21.38 -9.59
CA PRO A 337 6.75 21.04 -8.23
C PRO A 337 5.75 21.55 -7.17
N ILE A 338 5.64 20.83 -6.05
CA ILE A 338 4.95 21.31 -4.86
C ILE A 338 5.73 22.52 -4.30
N GLN A 339 5.05 23.63 -4.08
CA GLN A 339 5.66 24.85 -3.55
C GLN A 339 5.59 24.88 -2.03
N TYR A 340 6.73 24.85 -1.37
CA TYR A 340 6.86 24.96 0.09
C TYR A 340 7.26 26.36 0.52
N THR A 341 6.72 26.83 1.66
CA THR A 341 7.11 28.11 2.26
C THR A 341 8.44 27.99 3.00
N PRO A 342 9.13 29.13 3.29
CA PRO A 342 10.32 29.11 4.13
C PRO A 342 10.08 28.44 5.50
N GLU A 343 8.93 28.66 6.13
CA GLU A 343 8.56 28.10 7.43
C GLU A 343 8.39 26.56 7.35
N GLU A 344 7.85 26.03 6.24
CA GLU A 344 7.76 24.58 6.01
C GLU A 344 9.15 23.97 5.77
N GLN A 345 10.05 24.67 5.07
CA GLN A 345 11.42 24.23 4.91
C GLN A 345 12.19 24.24 6.25
N ASP A 346 11.99 25.25 7.09
CA ASP A 346 12.60 25.33 8.43
C ASP A 346 12.07 24.22 9.33
N PHE A 347 10.77 23.94 9.28
CA PHE A 347 10.16 22.81 9.99
C PHE A 347 10.78 21.46 9.55
N ALA A 348 10.92 21.26 8.23
CA ALA A 348 11.54 20.06 7.66
C ALA A 348 12.98 19.86 8.14
N LYS A 349 13.81 20.94 8.09
CA LYS A 349 15.19 20.90 8.59
C LYS A 349 15.24 20.65 10.10
N ALA A 350 14.29 21.18 10.88
CA ALA A 350 14.21 20.91 12.30
C ALA A 350 13.92 19.42 12.59
N ILE A 351 13.03 18.77 11.83
CA ILE A 351 12.81 17.32 11.89
C ILE A 351 14.10 16.56 11.54
N GLN A 352 14.79 16.93 10.46
CA GLN A 352 16.03 16.28 10.04
C GLN A 352 17.11 16.39 11.12
N ARG A 353 17.28 17.56 11.76
CA ARG A 353 18.17 17.70 12.93
C ARG A 353 17.76 16.77 14.08
N ALA A 354 16.47 16.73 14.41
CA ALA A 354 15.95 15.91 15.51
C ALA A 354 16.09 14.40 15.24
N THR A 355 16.20 13.99 13.99
CA THR A 355 16.39 12.60 13.57
C THR A 355 17.82 12.24 13.16
N GLY A 356 18.76 13.19 13.29
CA GLY A 356 20.17 13.01 12.92
C GLY A 356 20.41 12.88 11.41
N LYS A 357 19.51 13.44 10.59
CA LYS A 357 19.62 13.44 9.13
C LYS A 357 20.20 14.76 8.61
N PRO A 358 20.82 14.77 7.41
CA PRO A 358 21.26 16.01 6.77
C PRO A 358 20.08 16.96 6.51
N GLU A 359 20.28 18.27 6.72
CA GLU A 359 19.26 19.32 6.56
C GLU A 359 18.99 19.66 5.09
N LYS A 360 18.47 18.70 4.32
CA LYS A 360 18.12 18.89 2.90
C LYS A 360 16.79 19.60 2.69
N GLY A 361 15.90 19.60 3.70
CA GLY A 361 14.54 20.16 3.62
C GLY A 361 13.58 19.27 2.87
N LEU A 362 12.64 19.90 2.14
CA LEU A 362 11.62 19.29 1.31
C LEU A 362 11.96 19.44 -0.16
N ASP A 363 11.79 18.40 -0.96
CA ASP A 363 11.76 18.47 -2.42
C ASP A 363 10.36 18.10 -2.93
N GLY A 364 9.73 19.02 -3.64
CA GLY A 364 8.43 18.82 -4.27
C GLY A 364 8.54 18.58 -5.78
N SER A 365 9.74 18.45 -6.32
CA SER A 365 9.98 18.32 -7.76
C SER A 365 9.62 16.90 -8.24
N PRO A 366 8.98 16.76 -9.41
CA PRO A 366 8.82 15.45 -10.01
C PRO A 366 10.17 14.83 -10.39
N HIS A 367 10.48 13.66 -9.83
CA HIS A 367 11.69 12.92 -10.15
C HIS A 367 11.56 12.18 -11.50
N PRO A 368 12.66 11.95 -12.24
CA PRO A 368 12.63 11.26 -13.52
C PRO A 368 12.25 9.79 -13.36
N LEU A 369 11.77 9.18 -14.44
CA LEU A 369 11.50 7.74 -14.48
C LEU A 369 12.77 6.90 -14.45
N GLU A 370 13.86 7.41 -15.04
CA GLU A 370 15.14 6.73 -15.08
C GLU A 370 15.89 6.88 -13.76
N GLY A 371 16.67 5.84 -13.41
CA GLY A 371 17.55 5.88 -12.24
C GLY A 371 16.88 5.62 -10.91
N GLN A 372 15.60 5.29 -10.87
CA GLN A 372 14.93 4.89 -9.63
C GLN A 372 15.51 3.59 -9.08
N ILE A 373 15.69 3.55 -7.78
CA ILE A 373 16.22 2.38 -7.05
C ILE A 373 15.12 1.85 -6.13
N ALA A 374 14.88 0.55 -6.17
CA ALA A 374 13.97 -0.08 -5.24
C ALA A 374 14.55 -0.09 -3.82
N GLU A 375 13.82 0.47 -2.87
CA GLU A 375 14.29 0.68 -1.49
C GLU A 375 13.90 -0.45 -0.52
N GLY A 376 13.09 -1.38 -0.99
CA GLY A 376 12.51 -2.43 -0.16
C GLY A 376 11.11 -2.06 0.32
N GLY A 377 10.63 -2.75 1.36
CA GLY A 377 9.25 -2.63 1.79
C GLY A 377 8.29 -3.48 0.97
N SER A 378 7.08 -3.67 1.47
CA SER A 378 6.00 -4.41 0.84
C SER A 378 4.71 -3.64 0.99
N THR A 379 3.75 -3.89 0.12
CA THR A 379 2.39 -3.36 0.19
C THR A 379 1.41 -4.35 -0.44
N ASP A 380 0.22 -4.48 0.11
CA ASP A 380 -0.84 -5.29 -0.45
C ASP A 380 -1.46 -4.70 -1.74
N VAL A 381 -1.03 -3.49 -2.18
CA VAL A 381 -1.25 -2.99 -3.55
C VAL A 381 -0.55 -3.90 -4.57
N GLY A 382 0.55 -4.56 -4.19
CA GLY A 382 1.20 -5.59 -4.99
C GLY A 382 0.21 -6.64 -5.46
N ASP A 383 -0.61 -7.19 -4.57
CA ASP A 383 -1.63 -8.18 -4.90
C ASP A 383 -2.67 -7.65 -5.89
N ILE A 384 -3.04 -6.38 -5.80
CA ILE A 384 -3.93 -5.76 -6.79
C ILE A 384 -3.25 -5.69 -8.15
N SER A 385 -1.97 -5.32 -8.19
CA SER A 385 -1.20 -5.17 -9.43
C SER A 385 -1.05 -6.47 -10.24
N TRP A 386 -1.17 -7.63 -9.61
CA TRP A 386 -1.20 -8.93 -10.27
C TRP A 386 -2.59 -9.38 -10.73
N ASN A 387 -3.64 -8.65 -10.34
CA ASN A 387 -5.02 -8.92 -10.74
C ASN A 387 -5.55 -7.95 -11.80
N VAL A 388 -5.07 -6.71 -11.78
CA VAL A 388 -5.50 -5.62 -12.67
C VAL A 388 -4.33 -4.65 -12.88
N PRO A 389 -4.13 -4.09 -14.10
CA PRO A 389 -3.09 -3.09 -14.34
C PRO A 389 -3.18 -1.97 -13.31
N THR A 390 -2.09 -1.70 -12.59
CA THR A 390 -2.04 -0.69 -11.53
C THR A 390 -0.96 0.33 -11.85
N ILE A 391 -1.29 1.60 -11.68
CA ILE A 391 -0.39 2.77 -11.78
C ILE A 391 -0.23 3.33 -10.37
N HIS A 392 1.01 3.50 -9.94
CA HIS A 392 1.34 3.94 -8.59
C HIS A 392 2.21 5.19 -8.59
N VAL A 393 1.91 6.15 -7.70
CA VAL A 393 2.66 7.40 -7.59
C VAL A 393 3.03 7.68 -6.14
N SER A 394 4.29 7.97 -5.89
CA SER A 394 4.78 8.51 -4.63
C SER A 394 4.71 10.04 -4.66
N VAL A 395 4.28 10.68 -3.58
CA VAL A 395 4.18 12.15 -3.49
C VAL A 395 4.76 12.64 -2.17
N THR A 396 5.59 13.68 -2.23
CA THR A 396 6.26 14.29 -1.08
C THR A 396 5.26 14.79 -0.05
N THR A 397 5.31 14.23 1.15
CA THR A 397 4.54 14.59 2.35
C THR A 397 5.42 14.75 3.59
N ALA A 398 6.72 14.47 3.47
CA ALA A 398 7.70 14.52 4.55
C ALA A 398 9.07 14.99 4.02
N PRO A 399 10.01 15.43 4.89
CA PRO A 399 11.36 15.81 4.51
C PRO A 399 12.16 14.67 3.86
N ILE A 400 13.09 15.02 2.97
CA ILE A 400 14.03 14.07 2.35
C ILE A 400 14.74 13.22 3.42
N ASP A 401 14.94 11.93 3.15
CA ASP A 401 15.54 10.94 4.06
C ASP A 401 14.75 10.72 5.35
N THR A 402 13.44 11.04 5.40
CA THR A 402 12.60 10.76 6.56
C THR A 402 12.48 9.24 6.77
N PRO A 403 12.79 8.72 7.97
CA PRO A 403 12.54 7.31 8.26
C PRO A 403 11.03 7.07 8.34
N TRP A 404 10.53 6.15 7.50
CA TRP A 404 9.12 5.77 7.49
C TRP A 404 8.77 4.96 8.76
N HIS A 405 7.48 4.81 9.08
CA HIS A 405 6.97 4.21 10.31
C HIS A 405 7.55 4.89 11.57
N SER A 406 7.67 6.20 11.53
CA SER A 406 8.24 6.98 12.62
C SER A 406 7.48 8.29 12.88
N TRP A 407 7.78 8.94 14.00
CA TRP A 407 7.12 10.16 14.45
C TRP A 407 7.14 11.34 13.45
N PRO A 408 8.18 11.55 12.61
CA PRO A 408 8.19 12.62 11.63
C PRO A 408 7.05 12.53 10.61
N VAL A 409 6.72 11.32 10.16
CA VAL A 409 5.63 11.10 9.19
C VAL A 409 4.29 11.50 9.82
N VAL A 410 4.04 11.09 11.08
CA VAL A 410 2.84 11.49 11.84
C VAL A 410 2.78 13.02 11.98
N ALA A 411 3.90 13.66 12.33
CA ALA A 411 3.97 15.10 12.50
C ALA A 411 3.65 15.85 11.20
N CYS A 412 4.23 15.44 10.07
CA CYS A 412 4.00 16.04 8.76
C CYS A 412 2.59 15.75 8.23
N GLY A 413 2.03 14.57 8.51
CA GLY A 413 0.69 14.17 8.07
C GLY A 413 -0.45 15.01 8.66
N GLY A 414 -0.23 15.66 9.81
CA GLY A 414 -1.20 16.54 10.48
C GLY A 414 -0.97 18.03 10.23
N MET A 415 -0.22 18.43 9.18
CA MET A 415 0.09 19.82 8.91
C MET A 415 0.18 20.14 7.41
N SER A 416 0.47 21.40 7.08
CA SER A 416 0.44 21.93 5.70
C SER A 416 1.36 21.18 4.73
N ILE A 417 2.47 20.59 5.16
CA ILE A 417 3.35 19.76 4.33
C ILE A 417 2.59 18.57 3.78
N GLY A 418 1.97 17.77 4.66
CA GLY A 418 1.12 16.65 4.27
C GLY A 418 -0.09 17.09 3.43
N HIS A 419 -0.77 18.19 3.80
CA HIS A 419 -1.93 18.71 3.07
C HIS A 419 -1.59 19.15 1.63
N LYS A 420 -0.38 19.68 1.39
CA LYS A 420 0.09 20.02 0.04
C LYS A 420 0.33 18.75 -0.79
N GLY A 421 0.97 17.73 -0.21
CA GLY A 421 1.14 16.44 -0.84
C GLY A 421 -0.19 15.76 -1.18
N LEU A 422 -1.15 15.73 -0.23
CA LEU A 422 -2.52 15.26 -0.44
C LEU A 422 -3.17 15.92 -1.66
N THR A 423 -3.11 17.27 -1.73
CA THR A 423 -3.73 18.03 -2.84
C THR A 423 -3.05 17.73 -4.17
N HIS A 424 -1.72 17.60 -4.16
CA HIS A 424 -0.94 17.27 -5.36
C HIS A 424 -1.23 15.86 -5.86
N ALA A 425 -1.27 14.88 -4.96
CA ALA A 425 -1.64 13.49 -5.27
C ALA A 425 -3.05 13.39 -5.86
N ALA A 426 -4.04 14.07 -5.25
CA ALA A 426 -5.41 14.10 -5.76
C ALA A 426 -5.48 14.64 -7.20
N LYS A 427 -4.72 15.70 -7.53
CA LYS A 427 -4.64 16.23 -8.89
C LYS A 427 -3.96 15.25 -9.85
N ALA A 428 -2.83 14.66 -9.47
CA ALA A 428 -2.10 13.72 -10.32
C ALA A 428 -2.95 12.50 -10.67
N LEU A 429 -3.62 11.91 -9.67
CA LEU A 429 -4.55 10.80 -9.85
C LEU A 429 -5.73 11.18 -10.76
N ALA A 430 -6.36 12.35 -10.53
CA ALA A 430 -7.51 12.80 -11.32
C ALA A 430 -7.11 13.08 -12.77
N MET A 431 -5.96 13.73 -13.02
CA MET A 431 -5.47 14.00 -14.39
C MET A 431 -5.14 12.69 -15.12
N THR A 432 -4.51 11.74 -14.44
CA THR A 432 -4.21 10.42 -15.01
C THR A 432 -5.51 9.65 -15.31
N ALA A 433 -6.50 9.71 -14.41
CA ALA A 433 -7.81 9.14 -14.69
C ALA A 433 -8.47 9.76 -15.93
N VAL A 434 -8.38 11.09 -16.14
CA VAL A 434 -8.88 11.74 -17.37
C VAL A 434 -8.25 11.11 -18.61
N ASP A 435 -6.92 10.93 -18.64
CA ASP A 435 -6.25 10.26 -19.76
C ASP A 435 -6.80 8.85 -19.97
N LEU A 436 -7.00 8.10 -18.88
CA LEU A 436 -7.56 6.76 -18.94
C LEU A 436 -9.02 6.72 -19.38
N PHE A 437 -9.81 7.76 -19.16
CA PHE A 437 -11.19 7.84 -19.66
C PHE A 437 -11.26 8.24 -21.12
N GLU A 438 -10.37 9.12 -21.59
CA GLU A 438 -10.45 9.72 -22.93
C GLU A 438 -9.60 9.01 -24.01
N ASP A 439 -8.56 8.25 -23.62
CA ASP A 439 -7.62 7.61 -24.55
C ASP A 439 -7.70 6.08 -24.49
N ASP A 440 -8.40 5.50 -25.49
CA ASP A 440 -8.49 4.04 -25.67
C ASP A 440 -7.12 3.40 -25.91
N SER A 441 -6.24 4.07 -26.70
CA SER A 441 -4.91 3.57 -27.02
C SER A 441 -4.01 3.49 -25.79
N ALA A 442 -4.12 4.45 -24.88
CA ALA A 442 -3.41 4.42 -23.59
C ALA A 442 -3.80 3.18 -22.78
N ARG A 443 -5.12 2.90 -22.66
CA ARG A 443 -5.61 1.71 -21.96
C ARG A 443 -5.19 0.40 -22.64
N ASP A 444 -5.19 0.37 -23.97
CA ASP A 444 -4.77 -0.80 -24.73
C ASP A 444 -3.28 -1.12 -24.53
N ASN A 445 -2.40 -0.10 -24.51
CA ASN A 445 -0.98 -0.26 -24.22
C ASN A 445 -0.75 -0.78 -22.78
N ILE A 446 -1.44 -0.21 -21.81
CA ILE A 446 -1.40 -0.64 -20.40
C ILE A 446 -1.84 -2.11 -20.27
N ARG A 447 -2.95 -2.49 -20.92
CA ARG A 447 -3.48 -3.85 -20.92
C ARG A 447 -2.55 -4.83 -21.61
N ALA A 448 -1.93 -4.44 -22.73
CA ALA A 448 -0.99 -5.28 -23.48
C ALA A 448 0.27 -5.59 -22.64
N GLU A 449 0.84 -4.58 -21.96
CA GLU A 449 1.98 -4.76 -21.06
C GLU A 449 1.61 -5.68 -19.89
N PHE A 450 0.45 -5.47 -19.25
CA PHE A 450 -0.04 -6.31 -18.18
C PHE A 450 -0.21 -7.76 -18.62
N ALA A 451 -0.87 -8.00 -19.75
CA ALA A 451 -1.07 -9.34 -20.29
C ALA A 451 0.26 -10.05 -20.61
N GLN A 452 1.25 -9.31 -21.11
CA GLN A 452 2.59 -9.85 -21.36
C GLN A 452 3.28 -10.26 -20.06
N LYS A 453 3.25 -9.41 -19.03
CA LYS A 453 3.92 -9.65 -17.74
C LYS A 453 3.27 -10.76 -16.93
N THR A 454 1.96 -10.94 -17.04
CA THR A 454 1.19 -11.97 -16.32
C THR A 454 1.03 -13.27 -17.12
N ALA A 455 1.60 -13.38 -18.31
CA ALA A 455 1.48 -14.56 -19.16
C ALA A 455 1.98 -15.83 -18.45
N GLY A 456 1.09 -16.83 -18.30
CA GLY A 456 1.40 -18.09 -17.63
C GLY A 456 1.38 -18.04 -16.11
N HIS A 457 1.14 -16.87 -15.50
CA HIS A 457 0.96 -16.73 -14.06
C HIS A 457 -0.52 -16.89 -13.68
N THR A 458 -0.75 -17.57 -12.55
CA THR A 458 -2.07 -17.63 -11.91
C THR A 458 -1.94 -17.05 -10.51
N TYR A 459 -2.56 -15.90 -10.29
CA TYR A 459 -2.56 -15.25 -8.99
C TYR A 459 -3.19 -16.15 -7.91
N LYS A 460 -2.54 -16.23 -6.77
CA LYS A 460 -3.02 -16.94 -5.60
C LYS A 460 -2.81 -16.08 -4.35
N ALA A 461 -3.90 -15.67 -3.72
CA ALA A 461 -3.86 -14.92 -2.47
C ALA A 461 -3.09 -15.68 -1.38
N TYR A 462 -2.16 -15.02 -0.72
CA TYR A 462 -1.33 -15.60 0.34
C TYR A 462 -1.86 -15.20 1.71
N ILE A 463 -3.09 -15.62 1.98
CA ILE A 463 -3.82 -15.35 3.23
C ILE A 463 -4.45 -16.65 3.76
N PRO A 464 -4.73 -16.75 5.07
CA PRO A 464 -5.45 -17.88 5.62
C PRO A 464 -6.80 -18.12 4.93
N PRO A 465 -7.24 -19.39 4.82
CA PRO A 465 -8.59 -19.67 4.36
C PRO A 465 -9.62 -19.10 5.35
N GLY A 466 -10.75 -18.63 4.83
CA GLY A 466 -11.83 -18.09 5.67
C GLY A 466 -11.94 -16.56 5.65
N PRO A 467 -12.70 -15.98 6.58
CA PRO A 467 -12.90 -14.54 6.68
C PRO A 467 -11.65 -13.84 7.20
N PRO A 468 -11.51 -12.50 6.96
CA PRO A 468 -10.46 -11.72 7.58
C PRO A 468 -10.53 -11.78 9.11
N PRO A 469 -9.38 -11.64 9.82
CA PRO A 469 -9.32 -11.76 11.29
C PRO A 469 -9.84 -10.48 11.97
N VAL A 470 -11.13 -10.18 11.79
CA VAL A 470 -11.77 -9.01 12.42
C VAL A 470 -11.71 -9.17 13.94
N PRO A 471 -11.16 -8.21 14.70
CA PRO A 471 -11.14 -8.27 16.15
C PRO A 471 -12.55 -8.36 16.73
N ALA A 472 -12.73 -9.15 17.79
CA ALA A 472 -13.99 -9.17 18.54
C ALA A 472 -14.30 -7.75 19.06
N GLN A 473 -15.57 -7.36 19.00
CA GLN A 473 -16.05 -6.06 19.47
C GLN A 473 -16.02 -5.95 20.98
#